data_d80c1d4b3ef90bfbcc6027e8f2e90bc3
#
_entry.id   d80c1d4b3ef90bfbcc6027e8f2e90bc3
#
_cell.length_a   1.000
_cell.length_b   1.000
_cell.length_c   1.000
_cell.angle_alpha   90.00
_cell.angle_beta   90.00
_cell.angle_gamma   90.00
#
_symmetry.space_group_name_H-M   'P 1'
#
loop_
_entity.id
_entity.type
_entity.pdbx_description
1 polymer ?
#
loop_
_entity_poly.entity_id
_entity_poly.type
_entity_poly.pdbx_seq_one_letter_code
_entity_poly.pdbx_strand_id
1 'polypeptide(L)'
;MIGLAAASTLQNGYYEQAEKTVRITLTIVTSLIPVMIPRMAYAFARKDHEKVIQGMKLSYQFVSLLSFPICFGLMAVAPNFVPWFFGPNYLPVIPLVRILSLIVIAIGLSNVTGNQYLVPTNKQAILTKSVLVGAVCNFILNLLFIPYAMAAGAAAASVLTELIVMGVQFYLVRCALPLRDILLGSRSHLFASLIMFGLVTFAAGSLSPSLVHTALLVLLGGASYFLLLLLFKDDMTHLVIQKFTNLLTHKRS
;
A
#
# COMPACT_ATOMS: atom_id res chain seq x y z
N MET A 1 -10.09 -13.37 18.72
CA MET A 1 -11.50 -13.35 19.13
C MET A 1 -12.46 -14.12 18.21
N ILE A 2 -12.03 -14.75 17.16
CA ILE A 2 -12.84 -15.63 16.31
C ILE A 2 -12.53 -17.06 16.71
N GLY A 3 -13.10 -17.57 17.77
CA GLY A 3 -12.63 -18.85 18.32
C GLY A 3 -13.64 -19.74 19.00
N LEU A 4 -14.93 -19.69 18.66
CA LEU A 4 -15.91 -20.48 19.41
C LEU A 4 -16.76 -21.49 18.63
N ALA A 5 -16.51 -21.72 17.33
CA ALA A 5 -17.14 -22.78 16.55
C ALA A 5 -16.28 -23.15 15.33
N ALA A 6 -16.43 -24.35 14.77
CA ALA A 6 -15.70 -24.81 13.57
C ALA A 6 -15.83 -23.85 12.38
N ALA A 7 -16.97 -23.18 12.23
CA ALA A 7 -17.17 -22.12 11.24
C ALA A 7 -16.26 -20.90 11.48
N SER A 8 -15.95 -20.56 12.72
CA SER A 8 -15.06 -19.45 13.06
C SER A 8 -13.60 -19.79 12.79
N THR A 9 -13.19 -21.04 12.91
CA THR A 9 -11.83 -21.50 12.60
C THR A 9 -11.55 -21.38 11.10
N LEU A 10 -12.53 -21.74 10.24
CA LEU A 10 -12.43 -21.56 8.79
C LEU A 10 -12.33 -20.08 8.39
N GLN A 11 -13.14 -19.22 9.01
CA GLN A 11 -13.12 -17.79 8.75
C GLN A 11 -11.78 -17.15 9.15
N ASN A 12 -11.18 -17.61 10.25
CA ASN A 12 -9.82 -17.21 10.66
C ASN A 12 -8.79 -17.62 9.61
N GLY A 13 -8.88 -18.85 9.10
CA GLY A 13 -8.00 -19.33 8.05
C GLY A 13 -8.10 -18.51 6.78
N TYR A 14 -9.30 -18.13 6.35
CA TYR A 14 -9.49 -17.26 5.19
C TYR A 14 -8.89 -15.86 5.40
N TYR A 15 -9.13 -15.27 6.57
CA TYR A 15 -8.54 -13.98 6.92
C TYR A 15 -7.01 -14.03 6.91
N GLU A 16 -6.43 -15.05 7.54
CA GLU A 16 -4.97 -15.22 7.63
C GLU A 16 -4.32 -15.35 6.25
N GLN A 17 -4.92 -16.12 5.32
CA GLN A 17 -4.39 -16.26 3.96
C GLN A 17 -4.49 -14.96 3.18
N ALA A 18 -5.60 -14.23 3.31
CA ALA A 18 -5.75 -12.91 2.69
C ALA A 18 -4.74 -11.91 3.24
N GLU A 19 -4.57 -11.86 4.56
CA GLU A 19 -3.61 -10.97 5.22
C GLU A 19 -2.17 -11.29 4.81
N LYS A 20 -1.75 -12.55 4.80
CA LYS A 20 -0.42 -12.97 4.34
C LYS A 20 -0.15 -12.54 2.91
N THR A 21 -1.13 -12.72 2.01
CA THR A 21 -1.03 -12.30 0.61
C THR A 21 -0.75 -10.80 0.49
N VAL A 22 -1.50 -9.98 1.23
CA VAL A 22 -1.35 -8.52 1.22
C VAL A 22 -0.02 -8.09 1.87
N ARG A 23 0.37 -8.71 2.99
CA ARG A 23 1.62 -8.37 3.70
C ARG A 23 2.88 -8.65 2.88
N ILE A 24 2.90 -9.71 2.08
CA ILE A 24 4.01 -9.99 1.16
C ILE A 24 4.20 -8.81 0.19
N THR A 25 3.13 -8.27 -0.39
CA THR A 25 3.23 -7.14 -1.31
C THR A 25 3.59 -5.84 -0.61
N LEU A 26 3.18 -5.66 0.65
CA LEU A 26 3.53 -4.51 1.46
C LEU A 26 5.05 -4.39 1.69
N THR A 27 5.78 -5.51 1.78
CA THR A 27 7.25 -5.48 1.94
C THR A 27 7.95 -4.77 0.78
N ILE A 28 7.41 -4.89 -0.44
CA ILE A 28 7.93 -4.18 -1.62
C ILE A 28 7.76 -2.67 -1.45
N VAL A 29 6.58 -2.22 -1.01
CA VAL A 29 6.27 -0.80 -0.81
C VAL A 29 7.13 -0.18 0.28
N THR A 30 7.40 -0.92 1.35
CA THR A 30 8.15 -0.44 2.51
C THR A 30 9.67 -0.57 2.38
N SER A 31 10.17 -1.16 1.30
CA SER A 31 11.61 -1.42 1.07
C SER A 31 12.50 -0.16 1.07
N LEU A 32 11.94 1.01 0.75
CA LEU A 32 12.68 2.28 0.77
C LEU A 32 12.93 2.82 2.18
N ILE A 33 12.18 2.39 3.18
CA ILE A 33 12.23 2.94 4.54
C ILE A 33 13.64 2.91 5.14
N PRO A 34 14.36 1.76 5.16
CA PRO A 34 15.69 1.68 5.76
C PRO A 34 16.72 2.62 5.13
N VAL A 35 16.55 2.91 3.83
CA VAL A 35 17.46 3.79 3.08
C VAL A 35 17.20 5.27 3.40
N MET A 36 15.94 5.63 3.63
CA MET A 36 15.54 7.03 3.83
C MET A 36 15.75 7.51 5.28
N ILE A 37 15.61 6.63 6.28
CA ILE A 37 15.77 7.02 7.70
C ILE A 37 17.10 7.74 7.97
N PRO A 38 18.29 7.20 7.62
CA PRO A 38 19.56 7.88 7.88
C PRO A 38 19.69 9.19 7.09
N ARG A 39 19.18 9.26 5.87
CA ARG A 39 19.20 10.49 5.06
C ARG A 39 18.38 11.61 5.70
N MET A 40 17.21 11.26 6.22
CA MET A 40 16.34 12.23 6.91
C MET A 40 16.94 12.69 8.24
N ALA A 41 17.52 11.76 9.02
CA ALA A 41 18.21 12.07 10.27
C ALA A 41 19.40 13.03 10.04
N TYR A 42 20.20 12.78 9.00
CA TYR A 42 21.32 13.66 8.63
C TYR A 42 20.87 15.07 8.21
N ALA A 43 19.85 15.16 7.36
CA ALA A 43 19.31 16.47 6.94
C ALA A 43 18.72 17.24 8.12
N PHE A 44 18.00 16.55 9.01
CA PHE A 44 17.42 17.15 10.21
C PHE A 44 18.50 17.64 11.20
N ALA A 45 19.56 16.85 11.45
CA ALA A 45 20.67 17.25 12.31
C ALA A 45 21.39 18.50 11.81
N ARG A 46 21.43 18.73 10.51
CA ARG A 46 21.98 19.93 9.88
C ARG A 46 21.00 21.10 9.80
N LYS A 47 19.78 20.95 10.33
CA LYS A 47 18.70 21.95 10.25
C LYS A 47 18.33 22.33 8.80
N ASP A 48 18.57 21.43 7.84
CA ASP A 48 18.29 21.62 6.42
C ASP A 48 16.83 21.20 6.14
N HIS A 49 15.91 22.10 6.50
CA HIS A 49 14.48 21.85 6.36
C HIS A 49 14.07 21.63 4.89
N GLU A 50 14.75 22.26 3.95
CA GLU A 50 14.44 22.08 2.53
C GLU A 50 14.73 20.65 2.06
N LYS A 51 15.88 20.09 2.43
CA LYS A 51 16.21 18.69 2.13
C LYS A 51 15.28 17.71 2.82
N VAL A 52 14.83 18.02 4.04
CA VAL A 52 13.81 17.19 4.72
C VAL A 52 12.52 17.17 3.90
N ILE A 53 12.00 18.34 3.48
CA ILE A 53 10.77 18.42 2.69
C ILE A 53 10.92 17.73 1.33
N GLN A 54 12.03 17.95 0.63
CA GLN A 54 12.33 17.30 -0.66
C GLN A 54 12.42 15.77 -0.51
N GLY A 55 13.10 15.29 0.52
CA GLY A 55 13.19 13.86 0.82
C GLY A 55 11.83 13.24 1.13
N MET A 56 10.98 13.95 1.89
CA MET A 56 9.61 13.52 2.16
C MET A 56 8.78 13.46 0.88
N LYS A 57 8.84 14.50 0.04
CA LYS A 57 8.13 14.51 -1.25
C LYS A 57 8.54 13.31 -2.11
N LEU A 58 9.84 13.04 -2.23
CA LEU A 58 10.37 11.91 -2.98
C LEU A 58 9.87 10.57 -2.42
N SER A 59 9.88 10.41 -1.09
CA SER A 59 9.41 9.18 -0.43
C SER A 59 7.92 8.93 -0.63
N TYR A 60 7.10 9.96 -0.50
CA TYR A 60 5.66 9.84 -0.74
C TYR A 60 5.34 9.50 -2.20
N GLN A 61 6.02 10.14 -3.16
CA GLN A 61 5.85 9.85 -4.58
C GLN A 61 6.27 8.41 -4.90
N PHE A 62 7.41 7.95 -4.38
CA PHE A 62 7.88 6.59 -4.58
C PHE A 62 6.93 5.55 -3.96
N VAL A 63 6.48 5.77 -2.73
CA VAL A 63 5.54 4.88 -2.07
C VAL A 63 4.20 4.88 -2.80
N SER A 64 3.72 6.02 -3.27
CA SER A 64 2.49 6.13 -4.07
C SER A 64 2.62 5.41 -5.42
N LEU A 65 3.79 5.55 -6.08
CA LEU A 65 4.11 4.87 -7.34
C LEU A 65 3.95 3.35 -7.24
N LEU A 66 4.24 2.77 -6.08
CA LEU A 66 4.16 1.32 -5.84
C LEU A 66 2.85 0.91 -5.16
N SER A 67 2.38 1.64 -4.13
CA SER A 67 1.24 1.21 -3.33
C SER A 67 -0.08 1.24 -4.08
N PHE A 68 -0.31 2.24 -4.93
CA PHE A 68 -1.56 2.32 -5.70
C PHE A 68 -1.70 1.15 -6.70
N PRO A 69 -0.74 0.87 -7.61
CA PRO A 69 -0.91 -0.23 -8.55
C PRO A 69 -0.90 -1.59 -7.86
N ILE A 70 -0.16 -1.78 -6.76
CA ILE A 70 -0.18 -3.02 -5.98
C ILE A 70 -1.56 -3.21 -5.33
N CYS A 71 -2.13 -2.19 -4.71
CA CYS A 71 -3.45 -2.25 -4.11
C CYS A 71 -4.53 -2.63 -5.14
N PHE A 72 -4.65 -1.84 -6.20
CA PHE A 72 -5.67 -2.05 -7.23
C PHE A 72 -5.39 -3.29 -8.10
N GLY A 73 -4.12 -3.63 -8.32
CA GLY A 73 -3.71 -4.85 -9.00
C GLY A 73 -4.11 -6.11 -8.24
N LEU A 74 -3.86 -6.15 -6.92
CA LEU A 74 -4.32 -7.26 -6.06
C LEU A 74 -5.84 -7.42 -6.09
N MET A 75 -6.59 -6.30 -6.02
CA MET A 75 -8.05 -6.32 -6.12
C MET A 75 -8.54 -6.93 -7.44
N ALA A 76 -7.89 -6.57 -8.55
CA ALA A 76 -8.27 -7.02 -9.88
C ALA A 76 -7.91 -8.49 -10.12
N VAL A 77 -6.72 -8.91 -9.68
CA VAL A 77 -6.18 -10.25 -9.95
C VAL A 77 -6.70 -11.31 -8.97
N ALA A 78 -7.19 -10.92 -7.78
CA ALA A 78 -7.64 -11.85 -6.74
C ALA A 78 -8.61 -12.95 -7.24
N PRO A 79 -9.62 -12.70 -8.11
CA PRO A 79 -10.52 -13.74 -8.62
C PRO A 79 -9.83 -14.82 -9.45
N ASN A 80 -8.74 -14.46 -10.15
CA ASN A 80 -7.96 -15.42 -10.93
C ASN A 80 -6.89 -16.12 -10.08
N PHE A 81 -6.26 -15.38 -9.15
CA PHE A 81 -5.17 -15.87 -8.33
C PHE A 81 -5.63 -16.88 -7.26
N VAL A 82 -6.67 -16.53 -6.49
CA VAL A 82 -7.08 -17.30 -5.32
C VAL A 82 -7.49 -18.74 -5.65
N PRO A 83 -8.32 -19.01 -6.70
CA PRO A 83 -8.80 -20.37 -6.96
C PRO A 83 -7.72 -21.36 -7.36
N TRP A 84 -6.72 -20.96 -8.13
CA TRP A 84 -5.65 -21.85 -8.55
C TRP A 84 -4.54 -21.99 -7.49
N PHE A 85 -4.30 -20.92 -6.70
CA PHE A 85 -3.22 -20.91 -5.71
C PHE A 85 -3.61 -21.59 -4.40
N PHE A 86 -4.79 -21.24 -3.86
CA PHE A 86 -5.29 -21.79 -2.61
C PHE A 86 -6.26 -22.98 -2.81
N GLY A 87 -6.83 -23.11 -3.99
CA GLY A 87 -7.85 -24.11 -4.32
C GLY A 87 -9.29 -23.56 -4.27
N PRO A 88 -10.25 -24.33 -4.82
CA PRO A 88 -11.64 -23.89 -4.99
C PRO A 88 -12.39 -23.63 -3.67
N ASN A 89 -11.96 -24.25 -2.56
CA ASN A 89 -12.56 -24.04 -1.25
C ASN A 89 -12.21 -22.68 -0.63
N TYR A 90 -11.27 -21.92 -1.23
CA TYR A 90 -10.80 -20.64 -0.72
C TYR A 90 -11.41 -19.44 -1.44
N LEU A 91 -12.48 -19.61 -2.20
CA LEU A 91 -13.20 -18.49 -2.84
C LEU A 91 -13.58 -17.36 -1.86
N PRO A 92 -13.92 -17.62 -0.58
CA PRO A 92 -14.17 -16.55 0.40
C PRO A 92 -12.96 -15.65 0.69
N VAL A 93 -11.75 -16.05 0.32
CA VAL A 93 -10.52 -15.23 0.45
C VAL A 93 -10.53 -14.05 -0.55
N ILE A 94 -11.20 -14.17 -1.70
CA ILE A 94 -11.24 -13.13 -2.73
C ILE A 94 -11.73 -11.77 -2.18
N PRO A 95 -12.92 -11.67 -1.58
CA PRO A 95 -13.37 -10.40 -1.02
C PRO A 95 -12.48 -9.89 0.11
N LEU A 96 -11.87 -10.79 0.89
CA LEU A 96 -10.95 -10.39 1.96
C LEU A 96 -9.65 -9.76 1.41
N VAL A 97 -9.06 -10.34 0.37
CA VAL A 97 -7.90 -9.75 -0.33
C VAL A 97 -8.27 -8.39 -0.89
N ARG A 98 -9.44 -8.24 -1.51
CA ARG A 98 -9.90 -6.96 -2.04
C ARG A 98 -10.02 -5.89 -0.96
N ILE A 99 -10.62 -6.21 0.18
CA ILE A 99 -10.74 -5.27 1.30
C ILE A 99 -9.35 -4.94 1.85
N LEU A 100 -8.58 -5.97 2.22
CA LEU A 100 -7.27 -5.79 2.86
C LEU A 100 -6.22 -5.12 1.96
N SER A 101 -6.36 -5.17 0.63
CA SER A 101 -5.44 -4.48 -0.30
C SER A 101 -5.34 -2.98 -0.03
N LEU A 102 -6.39 -2.35 0.50
CA LEU A 102 -6.38 -0.93 0.88
C LEU A 102 -5.35 -0.61 1.97
N ILE A 103 -5.00 -1.59 2.79
CA ILE A 103 -3.96 -1.46 3.82
C ILE A 103 -2.61 -1.10 3.20
N VAL A 104 -2.33 -1.56 1.98
CA VAL A 104 -1.07 -1.28 1.28
C VAL A 104 -0.85 0.22 1.10
N ILE A 105 -1.90 0.95 0.76
CA ILE A 105 -1.86 2.41 0.64
C ILE A 105 -1.74 3.06 2.02
N ALA A 106 -2.59 2.67 2.96
CA ALA A 106 -2.64 3.28 4.29
C ALA A 106 -1.33 3.09 5.06
N ILE A 107 -0.83 1.86 5.14
CA ILE A 107 0.45 1.54 5.80
C ILE A 107 1.63 2.13 5.02
N GLY A 108 1.62 2.08 3.69
CA GLY A 108 2.67 2.67 2.86
C GLY A 108 2.88 4.14 3.20
N LEU A 109 1.81 4.93 3.13
CA LEU A 109 1.86 6.38 3.38
C LEU A 109 2.10 6.71 4.86
N SER A 110 1.49 5.99 5.82
CA SER A 110 1.73 6.21 7.25
C SER A 110 3.17 5.88 7.65
N ASN A 111 3.80 4.88 7.05
CA ASN A 111 5.21 4.56 7.28
C ASN A 111 6.16 5.67 6.81
N VAL A 112 5.85 6.37 5.71
CA VAL A 112 6.64 7.54 5.31
C VAL A 112 6.57 8.62 6.37
N THR A 113 5.38 8.92 6.89
CA THR A 113 5.22 9.90 7.99
C THR A 113 5.88 9.43 9.27
N GLY A 114 5.57 8.21 9.70
CA GLY A 114 6.02 7.66 10.99
C GLY A 114 7.52 7.40 11.01
N ASN A 115 7.99 6.50 10.15
CA ASN A 115 9.35 6.00 10.23
C ASN A 115 10.39 6.91 9.56
N GLN A 116 10.02 7.62 8.49
CA GLN A 116 10.98 8.45 7.75
C GLN A 116 10.97 9.92 8.20
N TYR A 117 9.92 10.40 8.89
CA TYR A 117 9.85 11.75 9.41
C TYR A 117 9.80 11.81 10.92
N LEU A 118 8.79 11.22 11.58
CA LEU A 118 8.61 11.38 13.04
C LEU A 118 9.75 10.76 13.85
N VAL A 119 10.27 9.61 13.44
CA VAL A 119 11.40 8.96 14.14
C VAL A 119 12.69 9.78 14.00
N PRO A 120 13.18 10.13 12.80
CA PRO A 120 14.42 10.89 12.65
C PRO A 120 14.37 12.31 13.20
N THR A 121 13.17 12.89 13.34
CA THR A 121 12.99 14.26 13.87
C THR A 121 12.70 14.30 15.36
N ASN A 122 12.94 13.20 16.11
CA ASN A 122 12.69 13.07 17.55
C ASN A 122 11.22 13.33 17.96
N LYS A 123 10.27 13.05 17.07
CA LYS A 123 8.83 13.19 17.32
C LYS A 123 8.13 11.85 17.53
N GLN A 124 8.84 10.85 18.08
CA GLN A 124 8.29 9.49 18.30
C GLN A 124 7.03 9.47 19.16
N ALA A 125 6.87 10.45 20.08
CA ALA A 125 5.66 10.57 20.88
C ALA A 125 4.39 10.76 20.02
N ILE A 126 4.50 11.42 18.85
CA ILE A 126 3.38 11.57 17.90
C ILE A 126 3.07 10.22 17.26
N LEU A 127 4.10 9.48 16.84
CA LEU A 127 3.94 8.13 16.29
C LEU A 127 3.26 7.20 17.29
N THR A 128 3.73 7.17 18.55
CA THR A 128 3.15 6.34 19.62
C THR A 128 1.68 6.70 19.86
N LYS A 129 1.35 8.00 19.93
CA LYS A 129 -0.05 8.44 20.08
C LYS A 129 -0.94 7.98 18.94
N SER A 130 -0.47 8.08 17.69
CA SER A 130 -1.26 7.64 16.52
C SER A 130 -1.51 6.12 16.53
N VAL A 131 -0.50 5.33 16.90
CA VAL A 131 -0.63 3.87 17.04
C VAL A 131 -1.56 3.49 18.19
N LEU A 132 -1.49 4.20 19.33
CA LEU A 132 -2.39 3.97 20.45
C LEU A 132 -3.85 4.27 20.08
N VAL A 133 -4.11 5.38 19.39
CA VAL A 133 -5.44 5.69 18.84
C VAL A 133 -5.90 4.57 17.89
N GLY A 134 -5.01 4.11 17.00
CA GLY A 134 -5.29 2.98 16.15
C GLY A 134 -5.67 1.71 16.91
N ALA A 135 -4.92 1.36 17.96
CA ALA A 135 -5.19 0.16 18.77
C ALA A 135 -6.58 0.22 19.44
N VAL A 136 -6.94 1.37 20.01
CA VAL A 136 -8.27 1.58 20.60
C VAL A 136 -9.37 1.49 19.55
N CYS A 137 -9.20 2.19 18.41
CA CYS A 137 -10.16 2.13 17.32
C CYS A 137 -10.29 0.71 16.75
N ASN A 138 -9.18 -0.02 16.57
CA ASN A 138 -9.20 -1.39 16.10
C ASN A 138 -10.00 -2.30 17.02
N PHE A 139 -9.80 -2.18 18.34
CA PHE A 139 -10.56 -2.95 19.32
C PHE A 139 -12.07 -2.68 19.19
N ILE A 140 -12.48 -1.40 19.16
CA ILE A 140 -13.88 -1.00 19.03
C ILE A 140 -14.47 -1.48 17.70
N LEU A 141 -13.77 -1.26 16.58
CA LEU A 141 -14.25 -1.65 15.25
C LEU A 141 -14.39 -3.17 15.12
N ASN A 142 -13.45 -3.95 15.68
CA ASN A 142 -13.57 -5.41 15.70
C ASN A 142 -14.78 -5.87 16.53
N LEU A 143 -15.02 -5.24 17.68
CA LEU A 143 -16.18 -5.56 18.52
C LEU A 143 -17.50 -5.29 17.80
N LEU A 144 -17.55 -4.24 16.96
CA LEU A 144 -18.73 -3.86 16.20
C LEU A 144 -18.92 -4.69 14.93
N PHE A 145 -17.85 -4.99 14.17
CA PHE A 145 -17.99 -5.55 12.82
C PHE A 145 -17.91 -7.07 12.77
N ILE A 146 -17.11 -7.69 13.65
CA ILE A 146 -16.96 -9.17 13.65
C ILE A 146 -18.29 -9.90 13.88
N PRO A 147 -19.18 -9.46 14.79
CA PRO A 147 -20.46 -10.15 15.02
C PRO A 147 -21.36 -10.20 13.78
N TYR A 148 -21.26 -9.19 12.90
CA TYR A 148 -22.13 -9.08 11.71
C TYR A 148 -21.49 -9.68 10.44
N ALA A 149 -20.16 -9.60 10.30
CA ALA A 149 -19.51 -9.92 9.02
C ALA A 149 -18.28 -10.85 9.19
N MET A 150 -18.05 -11.40 10.36
CA MET A 150 -16.96 -12.35 10.64
C MET A 150 -15.60 -11.87 10.07
N ALA A 151 -14.96 -12.66 9.20
CA ALA A 151 -13.67 -12.33 8.59
C ALA A 151 -13.70 -11.03 7.76
N ALA A 152 -14.79 -10.75 7.06
CA ALA A 152 -14.94 -9.50 6.31
C ALA A 152 -15.06 -8.29 7.26
N GLY A 153 -15.73 -8.47 8.41
CA GLY A 153 -15.78 -7.46 9.46
C GLY A 153 -14.41 -7.16 10.05
N ALA A 154 -13.62 -8.19 10.34
CA ALA A 154 -12.24 -8.03 10.80
C ALA A 154 -11.35 -7.33 9.74
N ALA A 155 -11.50 -7.67 8.47
CA ALA A 155 -10.79 -7.05 7.37
C ALA A 155 -11.14 -5.55 7.24
N ALA A 156 -12.42 -5.20 7.30
CA ALA A 156 -12.87 -3.82 7.28
C ALA A 156 -12.38 -3.03 8.50
N ALA A 157 -12.43 -3.62 9.70
CA ALA A 157 -11.90 -3.02 10.92
C ALA A 157 -10.40 -2.73 10.80
N SER A 158 -9.62 -3.66 10.26
CA SER A 158 -8.18 -3.49 10.03
C SER A 158 -7.88 -2.36 9.06
N VAL A 159 -8.58 -2.30 7.92
CA VAL A 159 -8.44 -1.22 6.93
C VAL A 159 -8.78 0.15 7.53
N LEU A 160 -9.92 0.26 8.20
CA LEU A 160 -10.33 1.51 8.83
C LEU A 160 -9.34 1.96 9.90
N THR A 161 -8.81 1.04 10.68
CA THR A 161 -7.78 1.33 11.67
C THR A 161 -6.54 1.95 11.03
N GLU A 162 -6.02 1.36 9.96
CA GLU A 162 -4.82 1.88 9.29
C GLU A 162 -5.09 3.24 8.63
N LEU A 163 -6.29 3.45 8.09
CA LEU A 163 -6.71 4.76 7.57
C LEU A 163 -6.81 5.80 8.68
N ILE A 164 -7.30 5.43 9.87
CA ILE A 164 -7.36 6.32 11.03
C ILE A 164 -5.93 6.67 11.49
N VAL A 165 -5.04 5.68 11.63
CA VAL A 165 -3.62 5.92 12.00
C VAL A 165 -2.96 6.88 11.02
N MET A 166 -3.11 6.63 9.72
CA MET A 166 -2.60 7.51 8.66
C MET A 166 -3.19 8.92 8.78
N GLY A 167 -4.50 9.04 8.94
CA GLY A 167 -5.20 10.32 9.07
C GLY A 167 -4.76 11.11 10.29
N VAL A 168 -4.61 10.45 11.45
CA VAL A 168 -4.08 11.07 12.68
C VAL A 168 -2.66 11.58 12.48
N GLN A 169 -1.78 10.78 11.88
CA GLN A 169 -0.41 11.20 11.58
C GLN A 169 -0.39 12.41 10.66
N PHE A 170 -1.16 12.39 9.57
CA PHE A 170 -1.26 13.51 8.62
C PHE A 170 -1.77 14.79 9.31
N TYR A 171 -2.80 14.65 10.13
CA TYR A 171 -3.32 15.78 10.89
C TYR A 171 -2.28 16.41 11.83
N LEU A 172 -1.51 15.57 12.53
CA LEU A 172 -0.52 16.04 13.49
C LEU A 172 0.74 16.67 12.84
N VAL A 173 1.07 16.27 11.60
CA VAL A 173 2.24 16.83 10.88
C VAL A 173 1.89 17.90 9.84
N ARG A 174 0.61 18.23 9.64
CA ARG A 174 0.14 19.15 8.59
C ARG A 174 0.76 20.55 8.60
N CYS A 175 1.16 21.03 9.79
CA CYS A 175 1.81 22.34 9.93
C CYS A 175 3.32 22.28 9.65
N ALA A 176 3.91 21.07 9.66
CA ALA A 176 5.34 20.87 9.47
C ALA A 176 5.70 20.40 8.04
N LEU A 177 4.74 19.80 7.35
CA LEU A 177 4.91 19.26 6.00
C LEU A 177 3.82 19.80 5.08
N PRO A 178 4.13 20.21 3.84
CA PRO A 178 3.17 20.63 2.83
C PRO A 178 2.45 19.40 2.22
N LEU A 179 1.66 18.71 3.06
CA LEU A 179 1.03 17.44 2.68
C LEU A 179 0.12 17.55 1.46
N ARG A 180 -0.56 18.71 1.29
CA ARG A 180 -1.42 18.95 0.13
C ARG A 180 -0.63 18.85 -1.18
N ASP A 181 0.50 19.53 -1.27
CA ASP A 181 1.33 19.56 -2.48
C ASP A 181 1.99 18.20 -2.73
N ILE A 182 2.38 17.52 -1.64
CA ILE A 182 2.94 16.16 -1.69
C ILE A 182 1.92 15.17 -2.24
N LEU A 183 0.69 15.18 -1.72
CA LEU A 183 -0.38 14.26 -2.15
C LEU A 183 -0.89 14.59 -3.55
N LEU A 184 -1.00 15.87 -3.91
CA LEU A 184 -1.36 16.28 -5.27
C LEU A 184 -0.33 15.82 -6.30
N GLY A 185 0.95 15.75 -5.94
CA GLY A 185 2.01 15.18 -6.79
C GLY A 185 1.85 13.68 -7.07
N SER A 186 1.03 12.97 -6.29
CA SER A 186 0.79 11.52 -6.47
C SER A 186 -0.53 11.20 -7.21
N ARG A 187 -1.24 12.21 -7.70
CA ARG A 187 -2.53 12.03 -8.38
C ARG A 187 -2.43 11.20 -9.66
N SER A 188 -1.35 11.37 -10.44
CA SER A 188 -1.07 10.58 -11.64
C SER A 188 -1.03 9.07 -11.33
N HIS A 189 -0.40 8.70 -10.22
CA HIS A 189 -0.31 7.32 -9.76
C HIS A 189 -1.69 6.74 -9.44
N LEU A 190 -2.56 7.51 -8.76
CA LEU A 190 -3.91 7.10 -8.43
C LEU A 190 -4.76 6.88 -9.70
N PHE A 191 -4.79 7.88 -10.60
CA PHE A 191 -5.60 7.78 -11.83
C PHE A 191 -5.10 6.66 -12.75
N ALA A 192 -3.79 6.52 -12.94
CA ALA A 192 -3.22 5.43 -13.72
C ALA A 192 -3.59 4.06 -13.13
N SER A 193 -3.55 3.92 -11.80
CA SER A 193 -3.91 2.67 -11.12
C SER A 193 -5.40 2.34 -11.22
N LEU A 194 -6.28 3.35 -11.19
CA LEU A 194 -7.72 3.14 -11.37
C LEU A 194 -8.06 2.69 -12.79
N ILE A 195 -7.43 3.29 -13.81
CA ILE A 195 -7.59 2.87 -15.21
C ILE A 195 -7.04 1.45 -15.39
N MET A 196 -5.84 1.16 -14.86
CA MET A 196 -5.25 -0.18 -14.84
C MET A 196 -6.20 -1.20 -14.19
N PHE A 197 -6.80 -0.86 -13.03
CA PHE A 197 -7.76 -1.71 -12.34
C PHE A 197 -8.94 -2.08 -13.23
N GLY A 198 -9.53 -1.10 -13.92
CA GLY A 198 -10.62 -1.33 -14.86
C GLY A 198 -10.22 -2.27 -16.00
N LEU A 199 -9.07 -2.03 -16.62
CA LEU A 199 -8.54 -2.86 -17.73
C LEU A 199 -8.27 -4.29 -17.29
N VAL A 200 -7.57 -4.47 -16.16
CA VAL A 200 -7.22 -5.80 -15.64
C VAL A 200 -8.48 -6.55 -15.19
N THR A 201 -9.43 -5.88 -14.54
CA THR A 201 -10.70 -6.50 -14.10
C THR A 201 -11.52 -6.96 -15.31
N PHE A 202 -11.59 -6.14 -16.37
CA PHE A 202 -12.28 -6.51 -17.61
C PHE A 202 -11.62 -7.73 -18.27
N ALA A 203 -10.29 -7.73 -18.41
CA ALA A 203 -9.55 -8.87 -18.96
C ALA A 203 -9.68 -10.14 -18.08
N ALA A 204 -9.66 -10.00 -16.75
CA ALA A 204 -9.82 -11.10 -15.82
C ALA A 204 -11.18 -11.82 -15.95
N GLY A 205 -12.24 -11.10 -16.32
CA GLY A 205 -13.58 -11.67 -16.53
C GLY A 205 -13.65 -12.69 -17.67
N SER A 206 -12.73 -12.62 -18.63
CA SER A 206 -12.68 -13.52 -19.79
C SER A 206 -11.69 -14.69 -19.64
N LEU A 207 -10.92 -14.72 -18.53
CA LEU A 207 -9.84 -15.68 -18.34
C LEU A 207 -10.15 -16.65 -17.20
N SER A 208 -9.93 -17.94 -17.44
CA SER A 208 -10.05 -18.96 -16.38
C SER A 208 -8.94 -18.83 -15.33
N PRO A 209 -9.21 -19.17 -14.05
CA PRO A 209 -8.20 -19.15 -13.00
C PRO A 209 -7.04 -20.11 -13.30
N SER A 210 -5.84 -19.56 -13.51
CA SER A 210 -4.60 -20.33 -13.72
C SER A 210 -3.36 -19.48 -13.43
N LEU A 211 -2.22 -20.12 -13.23
CA LEU A 211 -0.93 -19.44 -13.05
C LEU A 211 -0.60 -18.56 -14.26
N VAL A 212 -0.77 -19.11 -15.48
CA VAL A 212 -0.42 -18.40 -16.72
C VAL A 212 -1.28 -17.16 -16.90
N HIS A 213 -2.61 -17.29 -16.72
CA HIS A 213 -3.51 -16.16 -16.85
C HIS A 213 -3.28 -15.11 -15.76
N THR A 214 -2.99 -15.53 -14.52
CA THR A 214 -2.61 -14.60 -13.44
C THR A 214 -1.35 -13.82 -13.81
N ALA A 215 -0.31 -14.51 -14.31
CA ALA A 215 0.93 -13.86 -14.74
C ALA A 215 0.69 -12.87 -15.90
N LEU A 216 -0.13 -13.24 -16.87
CA LEU A 216 -0.53 -12.36 -17.98
C LEU A 216 -1.28 -11.12 -17.47
N LEU A 217 -2.20 -11.27 -16.53
CA LEU A 217 -2.92 -10.15 -15.91
C LEU A 217 -1.99 -9.21 -15.15
N VAL A 218 -1.01 -9.74 -14.43
CA VAL A 218 0.02 -8.94 -13.74
C VAL A 218 0.89 -8.18 -14.73
N LEU A 219 1.33 -8.82 -15.81
CA LEU A 219 2.10 -8.18 -16.88
C LEU A 219 1.29 -7.09 -17.60
N LEU A 220 0.03 -7.39 -17.93
CA LEU A 220 -0.89 -6.42 -18.52
C LEU A 220 -1.09 -5.21 -17.61
N GLY A 221 -1.29 -5.46 -16.30
CA GLY A 221 -1.43 -4.42 -15.29
C GLY A 221 -0.18 -3.55 -15.19
N GLY A 222 0.99 -4.16 -15.05
CA GLY A 222 2.26 -3.44 -14.99
C GLY A 222 2.54 -2.62 -16.25
N ALA A 223 2.34 -3.22 -17.43
CA ALA A 223 2.56 -2.54 -18.71
C ALA A 223 1.60 -1.37 -18.91
N SER A 224 0.29 -1.56 -18.66
CA SER A 224 -0.72 -0.52 -18.80
C SER A 224 -0.49 0.64 -17.81
N TYR A 225 -0.17 0.33 -16.55
CA TYR A 225 0.16 1.33 -15.54
C TYR A 225 1.37 2.18 -15.95
N PHE A 226 2.45 1.53 -16.34
CA PHE A 226 3.67 2.23 -16.73
C PHE A 226 3.46 3.10 -18.00
N LEU A 227 2.72 2.57 -18.99
CA LEU A 227 2.35 3.32 -20.19
C LEU A 227 1.52 4.57 -19.85
N LEU A 228 0.54 4.45 -18.96
CA LEU A 228 -0.29 5.57 -18.51
C LEU A 228 0.54 6.64 -17.79
N LEU A 229 1.51 6.26 -16.96
CA LEU A 229 2.40 7.21 -16.29
C LEU A 229 3.28 7.98 -17.30
N LEU A 230 3.75 7.31 -18.35
CA LEU A 230 4.48 7.98 -19.44
C LEU A 230 3.58 8.98 -20.18
N LEU A 231 2.32 8.62 -20.45
CA LEU A 231 1.34 9.51 -21.08
C LEU A 231 1.00 10.71 -20.18
N PHE A 232 0.92 10.52 -18.87
CA PHE A 232 0.69 11.60 -17.90
C PHE A 232 1.94 12.45 -17.64
N LYS A 233 3.10 12.12 -18.26
CA LYS A 233 4.38 12.80 -18.08
C LYS A 233 4.75 12.92 -16.59
N ASP A 234 4.61 11.81 -15.87
CA ASP A 234 4.88 11.77 -14.43
C ASP A 234 6.36 11.97 -14.12
N ASP A 235 6.66 12.97 -13.28
CA ASP A 235 8.04 13.37 -12.94
C ASP A 235 8.85 12.24 -12.30
N MET A 236 8.20 11.42 -11.44
CA MET A 236 8.88 10.31 -10.78
C MET A 236 9.24 9.21 -11.76
N THR A 237 8.36 8.91 -12.72
CA THR A 237 8.62 7.91 -13.76
C THR A 237 9.80 8.34 -14.63
N HIS A 238 9.87 9.62 -15.02
CA HIS A 238 11.00 10.17 -15.76
C HIS A 238 12.31 10.10 -14.96
N LEU A 239 12.29 10.42 -13.67
CA LEU A 239 13.46 10.32 -12.79
C LEU A 239 13.96 8.87 -12.65
N VAL A 240 13.06 7.91 -12.52
CA VAL A 240 13.41 6.48 -12.43
C VAL A 240 14.05 6.00 -13.73
N ILE A 241 13.45 6.31 -14.88
CA ILE A 241 13.99 5.95 -16.20
C ILE A 241 15.38 6.56 -16.41
N GLN A 242 15.54 7.85 -16.12
CA GLN A 242 16.82 8.56 -16.31
C GLN A 242 17.94 7.97 -15.43
N LYS A 243 17.63 7.62 -14.19
CA LYS A 243 18.62 6.95 -13.31
C LYS A 243 18.97 5.55 -13.82
N PHE A 244 17.98 4.81 -14.32
CA PHE A 244 18.22 3.47 -14.84
C PHE A 244 19.07 3.48 -16.13
N THR A 245 18.79 4.40 -17.05
CA THR A 245 19.61 4.60 -18.26
C THR A 245 21.04 5.03 -17.93
N ASN A 246 21.23 5.92 -16.97
CA ASN A 246 22.55 6.35 -16.54
C ASN A 246 23.37 5.21 -15.89
N LEU A 247 22.72 4.31 -15.13
CA LEU A 247 23.38 3.13 -14.56
C LEU A 247 23.80 2.13 -15.63
N LEU A 248 23.02 1.96 -16.70
CA LEU A 248 23.35 1.07 -17.81
C LEU A 248 24.47 1.63 -18.70
N THR A 249 24.53 2.94 -18.88
CA THR A 249 25.58 3.60 -19.66
C THR A 249 26.92 3.65 -18.91
N HIS A 250 26.89 3.84 -17.58
CA HIS A 250 28.11 3.86 -16.74
C HIS A 250 28.74 2.46 -16.54
N LYS A 251 28.02 1.38 -16.82
CA LYS A 251 28.53 0.01 -16.77
C LYS A 251 29.24 -0.41 -18.08
N ARG A 252 29.21 0.43 -19.11
CA ARG A 252 29.82 0.18 -20.43
C ARG A 252 31.09 1.00 -20.70
N SER A 253 31.49 1.84 -19.78
CA SER A 253 32.79 2.53 -19.75
C SER A 253 33.67 1.93 -18.63
#